data_42ad1b5ab8bd5f3c22f39d0a1fc9d6e1
#
_entry.id   42ad1b5ab8bd5f3c22f39d0a1fc9d6e1
#
_cell.length_a   1.000
_cell.length_b   1.000
_cell.length_c   1.000
_cell.angle_alpha   90.00
_cell.angle_beta   90.00
_cell.angle_gamma   90.00
#
_symmetry.space_group_name_H-M   'P 1'
#
loop_
_entity.id
_entity.type
_entity.pdbx_description
1 polymer ?
#
loop_
_entity_poly.entity_id
_entity_poly.type
_entity_poly.pdbx_seq_one_letter_code
_entity_poly.pdbx_strand_id
1 'polypeptide(L)'
;MKKVTFVHGCFWHRHPGCRFAYTPKSNAQFWLNKLEGNTRRDALALAALVALGWQFLIVWECEVCDLPQLTRKLRSFLEADHC
;
A
#
# COMPACT_ATOMS: atom_id res chain seq x y z
N MET A 1 8.96 -7.05 -18.49
CA MET A 1 7.76 -7.09 -17.67
C MET A 1 7.61 -5.79 -16.88
N LYS A 2 6.41 -5.29 -16.76
CA LYS A 2 6.14 -4.00 -16.14
C LYS A 2 5.92 -4.15 -14.64
N LYS A 3 6.73 -3.46 -13.84
CA LYS A 3 6.63 -3.47 -12.39
C LYS A 3 6.57 -2.07 -11.84
N VAL A 4 5.81 -1.90 -10.76
CA VAL A 4 5.67 -0.62 -10.07
C VAL A 4 5.66 -0.85 -8.58
N THR A 5 6.29 0.06 -7.82
CA THR A 5 6.30 0.02 -6.38
C THR A 5 5.60 1.28 -5.86
N PHE A 6 4.64 1.07 -4.95
CA PHE A 6 3.93 2.16 -4.29
C PHE A 6 4.38 2.27 -2.84
N VAL A 7 4.50 3.49 -2.36
CA VAL A 7 4.73 3.75 -0.93
C VAL A 7 3.45 4.31 -0.37
N HIS A 8 2.78 3.56 0.52
CA HIS A 8 1.50 3.94 1.11
C HIS A 8 1.67 4.38 2.56
N GLY A 9 1.11 5.53 2.90
CA GLY A 9 1.01 5.95 4.30
C GLY A 9 -0.03 5.09 5.01
N CYS A 10 0.33 4.52 6.15
CA CYS A 10 -0.54 3.58 6.88
C CYS A 10 -1.88 4.18 7.27
N PHE A 11 -1.88 5.45 7.66
CA PHE A 11 -3.10 6.15 8.06
C PHE A 11 -4.03 6.37 6.86
N TRP A 12 -3.48 6.89 5.76
CA TRP A 12 -4.28 7.30 4.60
C TRP A 12 -4.82 6.11 3.80
N HIS A 13 -4.09 5.00 3.77
CA HIS A 13 -4.45 3.82 2.99
C HIS A 13 -4.94 2.67 3.85
N ARG A 14 -5.17 2.90 5.14
CA ARG A 14 -5.79 1.94 6.07
C ARG A 14 -5.05 0.60 6.10
N HIS A 15 -3.77 0.65 6.39
CA HIS A 15 -2.95 -0.56 6.48
C HIS A 15 -3.56 -1.54 7.52
N PRO A 16 -3.99 -2.74 7.11
CA PRO A 16 -4.65 -3.66 8.03
C PRO A 16 -3.76 -4.08 9.20
N GLY A 17 -4.31 -4.06 10.42
CA GLY A 17 -3.59 -4.49 11.60
C GLY A 17 -2.49 -3.55 12.08
N CYS A 18 -2.34 -2.38 11.47
CA CYS A 18 -1.28 -1.44 11.81
C CYS A 18 -1.79 -0.37 12.78
N ARG A 19 -0.99 -0.10 13.83
CA ARG A 19 -1.34 0.93 14.82
C ARG A 19 -1.44 2.33 14.24
N PHE A 20 -0.78 2.59 13.12
CA PHE A 20 -0.83 3.89 12.46
C PHE A 20 -2.12 4.10 11.66
N ALA A 21 -2.88 3.03 11.43
CA ALA A 21 -4.15 3.09 10.73
C ALA A 21 -5.31 3.28 11.72
N TYR A 22 -5.27 4.37 12.48
CA TYR A 22 -6.29 4.67 13.48
C TYR A 22 -7.33 5.64 12.91
N THR A 23 -8.49 5.71 13.58
CA THR A 23 -9.53 6.68 13.23
C THR A 23 -9.54 7.78 14.29
N PRO A 24 -9.32 9.05 13.91
CA PRO A 24 -9.39 10.14 14.88
C PRO A 24 -10.77 10.21 15.54
N LYS A 25 -10.80 10.48 16.85
CA LYS A 25 -12.08 10.55 17.59
C LYS A 25 -12.88 11.80 17.24
N SER A 26 -12.20 12.90 16.94
CA SER A 26 -12.86 14.14 16.54
C SER A 26 -13.25 14.03 15.07
N ASN A 27 -14.53 14.31 14.75
CA ASN A 27 -15.06 14.20 13.39
C ASN A 27 -14.87 12.80 12.79
N ALA A 28 -15.12 11.76 13.61
CA ALA A 28 -14.87 10.38 13.20
C ALA A 28 -15.60 10.02 11.90
N GLN A 29 -16.84 10.44 11.72
CA GLN A 29 -17.59 10.11 10.50
C GLN A 29 -16.96 10.72 9.26
N PHE A 30 -16.49 11.95 9.35
CA PHE A 30 -15.78 12.62 8.26
C PHE A 30 -14.54 11.81 7.84
N TRP A 31 -13.74 11.40 8.85
CA TRP A 31 -12.51 10.65 8.57
C TRP A 31 -12.80 9.26 8.01
N LEU A 32 -13.82 8.57 8.54
CA LEU A 32 -14.19 7.25 8.03
C LEU A 32 -14.58 7.34 6.55
N ASN A 33 -15.41 8.32 6.17
CA ASN A 33 -15.82 8.48 4.79
C ASN A 33 -14.63 8.77 3.88
N LYS A 34 -13.72 9.63 4.32
CA LYS A 34 -12.56 10.00 3.54
C LYS A 34 -11.61 8.82 3.35
N LEU A 35 -11.35 8.08 4.45
CA LEU A 35 -10.43 6.94 4.42
C LEU A 35 -11.00 5.77 3.60
N GLU A 36 -12.29 5.52 3.70
CA GLU A 36 -12.94 4.50 2.88
C GLU A 36 -12.87 4.86 1.39
N GLY A 37 -13.03 6.13 1.06
CA GLY A 37 -12.90 6.59 -0.31
C GLY A 37 -11.49 6.36 -0.86
N ASN A 38 -10.47 6.62 -0.04
CA ASN A 38 -9.09 6.37 -0.43
C ASN A 38 -8.85 4.88 -0.68
N THR A 39 -9.33 4.01 0.22
CA THR A 39 -9.18 2.56 0.08
C THR A 39 -9.85 2.06 -1.19
N ARG A 40 -11.05 2.57 -1.49
CA ARG A 40 -11.78 2.18 -2.69
C ARG A 40 -11.04 2.58 -3.95
N ARG A 41 -10.50 3.80 -3.99
CA ARG A 41 -9.74 4.26 -5.15
C ARG A 41 -8.46 3.46 -5.34
N ASP A 42 -7.78 3.10 -4.24
CA ASP A 42 -6.58 2.27 -4.30
C ASP A 42 -6.90 0.91 -4.91
N ALA A 43 -7.99 0.28 -4.47
CA ALA A 43 -8.39 -1.02 -5.00
C ALA A 43 -8.67 -0.96 -6.49
N LEU A 44 -9.36 0.09 -6.95
CA LEU A 44 -9.67 0.26 -8.36
C LEU A 44 -8.41 0.51 -9.18
N ALA A 45 -7.48 1.31 -8.66
CA ALA A 45 -6.23 1.60 -9.36
C ALA A 45 -5.37 0.34 -9.50
N LEU A 46 -5.27 -0.46 -8.44
CA LEU A 46 -4.49 -1.70 -8.46
C LEU A 46 -5.11 -2.71 -9.42
N ALA A 47 -6.45 -2.83 -9.42
CA ALA A 47 -7.14 -3.72 -10.35
C ALA A 47 -6.89 -3.33 -11.80
N ALA A 48 -6.89 -2.02 -12.09
CA ALA A 48 -6.60 -1.52 -13.42
C ALA A 48 -5.18 -1.86 -13.87
N LEU A 49 -4.21 -1.74 -12.96
CA LEU A 49 -2.82 -2.08 -13.27
C LEU A 49 -2.67 -3.57 -13.60
N VAL A 50 -3.30 -4.43 -12.80
CA VAL A 50 -3.24 -5.87 -13.04
C VAL A 50 -3.86 -6.21 -14.39
N ALA A 51 -4.98 -5.55 -14.75
CA ALA A 51 -5.63 -5.76 -16.04
C ALA A 51 -4.73 -5.35 -17.21
N LEU A 52 -3.82 -4.40 -17.00
CA LEU A 52 -2.87 -3.96 -18.02
C LEU A 52 -1.59 -4.79 -18.06
N GLY A 53 -1.48 -5.81 -17.22
CA GLY A 53 -0.30 -6.68 -17.20
C GLY A 53 0.83 -6.19 -16.33
N TRP A 54 0.57 -5.25 -15.41
CA TRP A 54 1.57 -4.74 -14.47
C TRP A 54 1.61 -5.60 -13.21
N GLN A 55 2.81 -5.75 -12.66
CA GLN A 55 2.98 -6.26 -11.30
C GLN A 55 3.24 -5.09 -10.37
N PHE A 56 2.74 -5.17 -9.14
CA PHE A 56 2.93 -4.10 -8.18
C PHE A 56 3.37 -4.64 -6.83
N LEU A 57 4.06 -3.78 -6.07
CA LEU A 57 4.42 -4.02 -4.68
C LEU A 57 4.03 -2.79 -3.88
N ILE A 58 3.37 -3.01 -2.74
CA ILE A 58 3.03 -1.93 -1.83
C ILE A 58 3.99 -1.95 -0.65
N VAL A 59 4.70 -0.84 -0.45
CA VAL A 59 5.55 -0.62 0.71
C VAL A 59 4.81 0.30 1.65
N TRP A 60 4.60 -0.12 2.90
CA TRP A 60 3.89 0.66 3.88
C TRP A 60 4.84 1.53 4.68
N GLU A 61 4.36 2.67 5.13
CA GLU A 61 5.14 3.63 5.90
C GLU A 61 5.84 2.99 7.10
N CYS A 62 5.16 2.10 7.81
CA CYS A 62 5.73 1.43 8.97
C CYS A 62 6.87 0.47 8.60
N GLU A 63 6.94 0.01 7.35
CA GLU A 63 8.01 -0.87 6.91
C GLU A 63 9.33 -0.14 6.69
N VAL A 64 9.28 1.17 6.49
CA VAL A 64 10.48 1.97 6.27
C VAL A 64 11.38 1.98 7.52
N CYS A 65 10.82 1.68 8.69
CA CYS A 65 11.56 1.60 9.93
C CYS A 65 12.46 0.37 10.02
N ASP A 66 12.24 -0.63 9.17
CA ASP A 66 13.05 -1.86 9.13
C ASP A 66 13.67 -1.98 7.75
N LEU A 67 14.78 -1.29 7.53
CA LEU A 67 15.44 -1.25 6.23
C LEU A 67 15.94 -2.60 5.73
N PRO A 68 16.53 -3.47 6.55
CA PRO A 68 16.98 -4.79 6.08
C PRO A 68 15.82 -5.63 5.53
N GLN A 69 14.67 -5.64 6.23
CA GLN A 69 13.51 -6.40 5.79
C GLN A 69 12.90 -5.78 4.53
N LEU A 70 12.83 -4.47 4.48
CA LEU A 70 12.32 -3.76 3.31
C LEU A 70 13.19 -4.04 2.09
N THR A 71 14.52 -4.03 2.25
CA THR A 71 15.46 -4.32 1.19
C THR A 71 15.25 -5.71 0.62
N ARG A 72 15.04 -6.71 1.49
CA ARG A 72 14.77 -8.08 1.06
C ARG A 72 13.45 -8.17 0.29
N LYS A 73 12.43 -7.47 0.77
CA LYS A 73 11.12 -7.45 0.12
C LYS A 73 11.22 -6.86 -1.30
N LEU A 74 11.90 -5.73 -1.43
CA LEU A 74 12.08 -5.08 -2.74
C LEU A 74 12.90 -5.95 -3.68
N ARG A 75 14.00 -6.53 -3.18
CA ARG A 75 14.85 -7.39 -3.98
C ARG A 75 14.09 -8.60 -4.50
N SER A 76 13.33 -9.25 -3.62
CA SER A 76 12.53 -10.41 -3.99
C SER A 76 11.52 -10.07 -5.08
N PHE A 77 10.86 -8.91 -4.96
CA PHE A 77 9.91 -8.46 -5.97
C PHE A 77 10.56 -8.20 -7.32
N LEU A 78 11.70 -7.50 -7.29
CA LEU A 78 12.39 -7.12 -8.53
C LEU A 78 13.03 -8.33 -9.22
N GLU A 79 13.47 -9.32 -8.45
CA GLU A 79 14.11 -10.53 -8.99
C GLU A 79 13.11 -11.62 -9.39
N ALA A 80 11.84 -11.49 -9.02
CA ALA A 80 10.84 -12.53 -9.27
C ALA A 80 10.59 -12.80 -10.75
N ASP A 81 11.10 -11.97 -11.64
CA ASP A 81 10.92 -12.10 -13.07
C ASP A 81 12.00 -12.93 -13.75
N HIS A 82 12.96 -13.42 -13.00
CA HIS A 82 14.04 -14.23 -13.57
C HIS A 82 13.59 -15.68 -13.69
N CYS A 83 12.75 -15.91 -14.64
CA CYS A 83 12.26 -17.27 -14.92
C CYS A 83 12.83 -17.79 -16.20
#